data_0c6f9169fc87593f6a967ca67a1e823c
#
_entry.id   0c6f9169fc87593f6a967ca67a1e823c
#
_cell.length_a   1.000
_cell.length_b   1.000
_cell.length_c   1.000
_cell.angle_alpha   90.00
_cell.angle_beta   90.00
_cell.angle_gamma   90.00
#
_symmetry.space_group_name_H-M   'P 1'
#
loop_
_entity.id
_entity.type
_entity.pdbx_description
1 polymer ?
#
loop_
_entity_poly.entity_id
_entity_poly.type
_entity_poly.pdbx_seq_one_letter_code
_entity_poly.pdbx_strand_id
1 'polypeptide(L)'
;GNSDNYDTGQKRRNIGKYLLPPDTRNGLKHHRGVISMPSSQIENQHKLASPYEFFIVQQSPGAYHLDGNYTVFGKVIRGMDVVDAINALPTDKREWPLTNMRMRVTVLNQ
;
A
#
# COMPACT_ATOMS: atom_id res chain seq x y z
N GLY A 1 -1.00 2.11 -5.76
CA GLY A 1 -0.75 2.03 -7.17
C GLY A 1 -1.15 3.27 -7.95
N ASN A 2 -0.56 3.45 -9.08
CA ASN A 2 -0.91 4.55 -9.97
C ASN A 2 -2.11 4.17 -10.84
N SER A 3 -2.99 5.14 -11.06
CA SER A 3 -4.13 4.95 -11.95
C SER A 3 -3.77 5.46 -13.35
N ASP A 4 -4.05 4.64 -14.37
CA ASP A 4 -3.97 5.06 -15.77
C ASP A 4 -5.22 5.85 -16.20
N ASN A 5 -6.22 5.93 -15.33
CA ASN A 5 -7.46 6.60 -15.64
C ASN A 5 -7.37 8.09 -15.31
N TYR A 6 -7.55 8.94 -16.33
CA TYR A 6 -7.50 10.39 -16.17
C TYR A 6 -8.55 10.89 -15.16
N ASP A 7 -9.76 10.37 -15.21
CA ASP A 7 -10.83 10.79 -14.32
C ASP A 7 -10.51 10.45 -12.86
N THR A 8 -9.90 9.30 -12.60
CA THR A 8 -9.47 8.92 -11.27
C THR A 8 -8.39 9.86 -10.76
N GLY A 9 -7.43 10.21 -11.62
CA GLY A 9 -6.38 11.17 -11.30
C GLY A 9 -6.95 12.55 -10.96
N GLN A 10 -7.95 13.00 -11.70
CA GLN A 10 -8.63 14.27 -11.43
C GLN A 10 -9.40 14.22 -10.12
N LYS A 11 -10.11 13.14 -9.84
CA LYS A 11 -10.81 12.97 -8.56
C LYS A 11 -9.86 13.02 -7.39
N ARG A 12 -8.70 12.38 -7.48
CA ARG A 12 -7.67 12.44 -6.46
C ARG A 12 -7.20 13.87 -6.20
N ARG A 13 -6.97 14.65 -7.26
CA ARG A 13 -6.55 16.04 -7.13
C ARG A 13 -7.64 16.93 -6.58
N ASN A 14 -8.90 16.70 -6.98
CA ASN A 14 -10.04 17.50 -6.53
C ASN A 14 -10.41 17.24 -5.06
N ILE A 15 -10.31 15.98 -4.61
CA ILE A 15 -10.44 15.64 -3.20
C ILE A 15 -9.27 16.26 -2.43
N GLY A 16 -8.25 16.62 -3.19
CA GLY A 16 -7.11 17.32 -2.66
C GLY A 16 -6.20 16.41 -1.86
N LYS A 17 -5.75 16.94 -0.79
CA LYS A 17 -4.79 16.29 0.08
C LYS A 17 -5.47 15.58 1.24
N TYR A 18 -6.59 14.91 0.94
CA TYR A 18 -7.32 14.17 1.96
C TYR A 18 -6.46 13.03 2.50
N LEU A 19 -6.15 13.10 3.77
CA LEU A 19 -5.35 12.10 4.47
C LEU A 19 -6.11 11.63 5.70
N LEU A 20 -5.92 10.38 6.04
CA LEU A 20 -6.55 9.78 7.21
C LEU A 20 -5.62 9.88 8.42
N PRO A 21 -6.16 10.10 9.64
CA PRO A 21 -5.35 9.96 10.83
C PRO A 21 -4.72 8.57 10.89
N PRO A 22 -3.44 8.46 11.25
CA PRO A 22 -2.82 7.14 11.38
C PRO A 22 -3.38 6.41 12.61
N ASP A 23 -3.57 5.11 12.46
CA ASP A 23 -3.92 4.23 13.58
C ASP A 23 -2.75 3.30 13.86
N THR A 24 -1.70 3.85 14.43
CA THR A 24 -0.45 3.12 14.71
C THR A 24 -0.41 2.50 16.09
N ARG A 25 -1.43 2.74 16.92
CA ARG A 25 -1.50 2.24 18.30
C ARG A 25 -2.46 1.06 18.45
N ASN A 26 -2.91 0.49 17.34
CA ASN A 26 -3.85 -0.63 17.38
C ASN A 26 -3.21 -1.97 17.78
N GLY A 27 -1.91 -2.00 18.02
CA GLY A 27 -1.18 -3.21 18.39
C GLY A 27 -0.86 -4.13 17.20
N LEU A 28 -1.26 -3.76 16.01
CA LEU A 28 -1.00 -4.54 14.80
C LEU A 28 0.42 -4.30 14.31
N LYS A 29 1.09 -5.38 13.95
CA LYS A 29 2.47 -5.34 13.49
C LYS A 29 2.58 -5.69 12.02
N HIS A 30 3.65 -5.24 11.39
CA HIS A 30 3.91 -5.48 9.97
C HIS A 30 4.52 -6.87 9.74
N HIS A 31 3.77 -7.92 10.08
CA HIS A 31 4.11 -9.30 9.73
C HIS A 31 3.99 -9.51 8.22
N ARG A 32 4.70 -10.52 7.70
CA ARG A 32 4.53 -10.93 6.31
C ARG A 32 3.04 -11.19 6.01
N GLY A 33 2.55 -10.62 4.91
CA GLY A 33 1.16 -10.76 4.47
C GLY A 33 0.22 -9.68 4.97
N VAL A 34 0.63 -8.78 5.86
CA VAL A 34 -0.26 -7.68 6.26
C VAL A 34 -0.36 -6.64 5.17
N ILE A 35 -1.49 -5.94 5.16
CA ILE A 35 -1.77 -4.84 4.24
C ILE A 35 -1.79 -3.56 5.07
N SER A 36 -1.03 -2.56 4.61
CA SER A 36 -0.83 -1.33 5.35
C SER A 36 -0.95 -0.12 4.42
N MET A 37 -1.26 1.02 4.98
CA MET A 37 -1.32 2.30 4.27
C MET A 37 0.00 3.03 4.44
N PRO A 38 0.66 3.46 3.34
CA PRO A 38 1.84 4.29 3.46
C PRO A 38 1.46 5.69 3.92
N SER A 39 2.43 6.39 4.50
CA SER A 39 2.28 7.82 4.75
C SER A 39 2.47 8.59 3.46
N SER A 40 1.68 9.66 3.29
CA SER A 40 1.97 10.60 2.21
C SER A 40 3.28 11.33 2.52
N GLN A 41 4.15 11.45 1.52
CA GLN A 41 5.44 12.10 1.71
C GLN A 41 5.39 13.61 1.52
N ILE A 42 4.30 14.14 0.96
CA ILE A 42 4.18 15.56 0.64
C ILE A 42 3.51 16.27 1.81
N GLU A 43 4.23 17.21 2.43
CA GLU A 43 3.72 18.04 3.53
C GLU A 43 3.07 17.24 4.66
N ASN A 44 3.64 16.06 4.96
CA ASN A 44 3.05 15.13 5.90
C ASN A 44 3.89 14.99 7.17
N GLN A 45 3.94 16.05 7.96
CA GLN A 45 4.71 16.08 9.20
C GLN A 45 4.17 15.13 10.25
N HIS A 46 2.88 14.78 10.20
CA HIS A 46 2.22 13.92 11.18
C HIS A 46 2.07 12.47 10.71
N LYS A 47 2.68 12.10 9.59
CA LYS A 47 2.63 10.74 9.02
C LYS A 47 1.20 10.24 8.80
N LEU A 48 0.34 11.13 8.30
CA LEU A 48 -1.04 10.78 8.00
C LEU A 48 -1.11 9.72 6.91
N ALA A 49 -2.05 8.79 7.03
CA ALA A 49 -2.17 7.68 6.09
C ALA A 49 -2.83 8.13 4.78
N SER A 50 -2.29 7.65 3.66
CA SER A 50 -2.89 7.89 2.35
C SER A 50 -4.07 6.94 2.13
N PRO A 51 -5.28 7.44 1.84
CA PRO A 51 -6.42 6.58 1.56
C PRO A 51 -6.42 5.97 0.15
N TYR A 52 -5.46 6.35 -0.70
CA TYR A 52 -5.41 5.94 -2.11
C TYR A 52 -4.37 4.85 -2.38
N GLU A 53 -3.56 4.54 -1.41
CA GLU A 53 -2.44 3.64 -1.59
C GLU A 53 -2.40 2.61 -0.49
N PHE A 54 -1.91 1.44 -0.83
CA PHE A 54 -1.64 0.40 0.15
C PHE A 54 -0.42 -0.40 -0.30
N PHE A 55 0.17 -1.12 0.63
CA PHE A 55 1.22 -2.06 0.32
C PHE A 55 1.01 -3.36 1.11
N ILE A 56 1.60 -4.43 0.60
CA ILE A 56 1.58 -5.74 1.23
C ILE A 56 3.00 -6.06 1.70
N VAL A 57 3.15 -6.45 2.94
CA VAL A 57 4.45 -6.86 3.46
C VAL A 57 4.82 -8.22 2.88
N GLN A 58 5.84 -8.24 2.03
CA GLN A 58 6.32 -9.45 1.40
C GLN A 58 7.46 -10.10 2.19
N GLN A 59 8.27 -9.28 2.84
CA GLN A 59 9.46 -9.67 3.59
C GLN A 59 9.12 -10.62 4.74
N SER A 60 9.92 -11.66 4.93
CA SER A 60 9.77 -12.60 6.03
C SER A 60 10.83 -12.33 7.11
N PRO A 61 10.50 -12.37 8.38
CA PRO A 61 9.20 -12.63 8.98
C PRO A 61 8.25 -11.42 8.94
N GLY A 62 8.74 -10.25 8.62
CA GLY A 62 7.96 -9.02 8.54
C GLY A 62 8.84 -7.80 8.32
N ALA A 63 8.21 -6.65 8.24
CA ALA A 63 8.86 -5.35 8.09
C ALA A 63 8.61 -4.52 9.35
N TYR A 64 9.13 -4.98 10.48
CA TYR A 64 8.81 -4.42 11.81
C TYR A 64 9.33 -3.00 12.02
N HIS A 65 10.29 -2.55 11.21
CA HIS A 65 10.74 -1.17 11.23
C HIS A 65 9.63 -0.17 10.84
N LEU A 66 8.54 -0.66 10.26
CA LEU A 66 7.39 0.16 9.89
C LEU A 66 6.36 0.27 11.03
N ASP A 67 6.50 -0.53 12.07
CA ASP A 67 5.57 -0.51 13.20
C ASP A 67 5.59 0.86 13.87
N GLY A 68 4.41 1.37 14.20
CA GLY A 68 4.27 2.69 14.79
C GLY A 68 4.30 3.85 13.80
N ASN A 69 4.63 3.62 12.52
CA ASN A 69 4.74 4.66 11.51
C ASN A 69 3.69 4.56 10.40
N TYR A 70 3.17 3.36 10.16
CA TYR A 70 2.19 3.10 9.11
C TYR A 70 1.02 2.33 9.68
N THR A 71 -0.15 2.48 9.05
CA THR A 71 -1.40 1.92 9.56
C THR A 71 -1.70 0.57 8.90
N VAL A 72 -1.60 -0.51 9.67
CA VAL A 72 -2.03 -1.84 9.25
C VAL A 72 -3.55 -1.92 9.32
N PHE A 73 -4.19 -2.36 8.24
CA PHE A 73 -5.65 -2.45 8.19
C PHE A 73 -6.18 -3.78 7.65
N GLY A 74 -5.31 -4.67 7.21
CA GLY A 74 -5.74 -5.94 6.65
C GLY A 74 -4.62 -6.96 6.57
N LYS A 75 -4.94 -8.13 6.08
CA LYS A 75 -3.96 -9.18 5.81
C LYS A 75 -4.40 -10.01 4.63
N VAL A 76 -3.40 -10.54 3.92
CA VAL A 76 -3.64 -11.48 2.81
C VAL A 76 -3.99 -12.85 3.42
N ILE A 77 -5.09 -13.42 2.98
CA ILE A 77 -5.51 -14.75 3.43
C ILE A 77 -5.18 -15.84 2.42
N ARG A 78 -4.93 -15.48 1.17
CA ARG A 78 -4.50 -16.41 0.10
C ARG A 78 -3.70 -15.62 -0.95
N GLY A 79 -2.76 -16.29 -1.59
CA GLY A 79 -2.08 -15.73 -2.75
C GLY A 79 -0.75 -15.05 -2.45
N MET A 80 -0.12 -15.29 -1.30
CA MET A 80 1.20 -14.72 -1.04
C MET A 80 2.26 -15.20 -2.04
N ASP A 81 2.07 -16.36 -2.64
CA ASP A 81 2.93 -16.85 -3.74
C ASP A 81 2.86 -15.92 -4.95
N VAL A 82 1.70 -15.35 -5.24
CA VAL A 82 1.54 -14.35 -6.31
C VAL A 82 2.26 -13.06 -5.94
N VAL A 83 2.15 -12.61 -4.70
CA VAL A 83 2.86 -11.44 -4.20
C VAL A 83 4.37 -11.64 -4.35
N ASP A 84 4.88 -12.80 -3.97
CA ASP A 84 6.29 -13.15 -4.12
C ASP A 84 6.72 -13.11 -5.59
N ALA A 85 5.88 -13.64 -6.49
CA ALA A 85 6.16 -13.65 -7.92
C ALA A 85 6.25 -12.22 -8.49
N ILE A 86 5.33 -11.36 -8.09
CA ILE A 86 5.35 -9.96 -8.52
C ILE A 86 6.60 -9.26 -7.98
N ASN A 87 6.94 -9.47 -6.72
CA ASN A 87 8.11 -8.86 -6.11
C ASN A 87 9.42 -9.30 -6.76
N ALA A 88 9.45 -10.48 -7.35
CA ALA A 88 10.62 -11.02 -8.04
C ALA A 88 10.78 -10.53 -9.48
N LEU A 89 9.82 -9.77 -10.01
CA LEU A 89 9.90 -9.26 -11.38
C LEU A 89 11.06 -8.28 -11.56
N PRO A 90 11.70 -8.26 -12.75
CA PRO A 90 12.72 -7.26 -13.02
C PRO A 90 12.18 -5.84 -12.90
N THR A 91 12.98 -4.99 -12.29
CA THR A 91 12.61 -3.59 -12.06
C THR A 91 13.67 -2.65 -12.62
N ASP A 92 13.30 -1.40 -12.82
CA ASP A 92 14.24 -0.34 -13.19
C ASP A 92 14.91 0.25 -11.93
N LYS A 93 15.69 1.31 -12.12
CA LYS A 93 16.41 1.98 -11.01
C LYS A 93 15.49 2.61 -9.97
N ARG A 94 14.21 2.82 -10.31
CA ARG A 94 13.19 3.37 -9.42
C ARG A 94 12.37 2.28 -8.76
N GLU A 95 12.77 1.02 -8.90
CA GLU A 95 12.04 -0.14 -8.40
C GLU A 95 10.68 -0.34 -9.09
N TRP A 96 10.52 0.21 -10.30
CA TRP A 96 9.32 -0.01 -11.10
C TRP A 96 9.49 -1.25 -11.97
N PRO A 97 8.46 -2.10 -12.08
CA PRO A 97 8.52 -3.25 -12.99
C PRO A 97 8.81 -2.81 -14.41
N LEU A 98 9.67 -3.54 -15.11
CA LEU A 98 10.00 -3.25 -16.52
C LEU A 98 8.80 -3.51 -17.43
N THR A 99 7.89 -4.39 -17.02
CA THR A 99 6.63 -4.67 -17.72
C THR A 99 5.47 -4.18 -16.88
N ASN A 100 4.49 -3.55 -17.51
CA ASN A 100 3.30 -3.10 -16.79
C ASN A 100 2.57 -4.26 -16.14
N MET A 101 2.37 -4.17 -14.83
CA MET A 101 1.57 -5.13 -14.07
C MET A 101 0.24 -4.49 -13.75
N ARG A 102 -0.82 -5.06 -14.29
CA ARG A 102 -2.18 -4.57 -14.04
C ARG A 102 -2.84 -5.40 -12.96
N MET A 103 -3.61 -4.73 -12.13
CA MET A 103 -4.40 -5.41 -11.11
C MET A 103 -5.82 -4.88 -11.10
N ARG A 104 -6.75 -5.70 -10.66
CA ARG A 104 -8.13 -5.33 -10.41
C ARG A 104 -8.44 -5.56 -8.95
N VAL A 105 -8.99 -4.56 -8.30
CA VAL A 105 -9.44 -4.67 -6.91
C VAL A 105 -10.97 -4.74 -6.91
N THR A 106 -11.51 -5.76 -6.29
CA THR A 106 -12.95 -5.96 -6.21
C THR A 106 -13.33 -6.22 -4.75
N VAL A 107 -14.33 -5.51 -4.27
CA VAL A 107 -14.89 -5.75 -2.94
C VAL A 107 -15.88 -6.92 -3.04
N LEU A 108 -15.66 -7.93 -2.22
CA LEU A 108 -16.54 -9.09 -2.18
C LEU A 108 -17.59 -8.90 -1.09
N ASN A 109 -18.84 -9.08 -1.47
CA ASN A 109 -19.95 -9.09 -0.52
C ASN A 109 -20.07 -10.51 0.06
N GLN A 110 -20.18 -10.59 1.37
CA GLN A 110 -20.39 -11.85 2.06
C GLN A 110 -21.88 -12.09 2.33
#